data_dc9d405843aba65e1df48e63de98ef4f
#
_entry.id   dc9d405843aba65e1df48e63de98ef4f
#
_cell.length_a   1.000
_cell.length_b   1.000
_cell.length_c   1.000
_cell.angle_alpha   90.00
_cell.angle_beta   90.00
_cell.angle_gamma   90.00
#
_symmetry.space_group_name_H-M   'P 1'
#
loop_
_entity.id
_entity.type
_entity.pdbx_description
1 polymer ?
#
loop_
_entity_poly.entity_id
_entity_poly.type
_entity_poly.pdbx_seq_one_letter_code
_entity_poly.pdbx_strand_id
1 'polypeptide(L)'
;MEIETKKEKFNEPLYLESGRLLEEFEIVYETYGKLNTDKSNVIVICHALSGSHHAAGRYENEAKAGWWDKFIGDKKAIDTEKYFVICSNNIGSSYGSTSPLSINPSTKKEYRLKFPVLTISDIVNAQMRLYKKLGIKNAVAVIGGSMGGMQALCYAIEHPTFAKHYIPMATTAYTRPWAIALNKIAIEAIRHDPNFQNGNYEKDDLKARGLVGLAVGRMAGLIAYLSPNLFINKFGRDYVETDGLYELFGRFEIEKYLEHNSYSFPKFFDPLSYLYICKTINIFDAGRNKDKLEDSFLKIEGKLHLIAFKDDMLFFPNEMEEIRDIMVKIGKKDQVTFKLVDSSSGHDSFLVEVEKFEEHIKDI
;
A
#
# COMPACT_ATOMS: atom_id res chain seq x y z
N MET A 1 16.21 7.72 16.47
CA MET A 1 16.16 7.74 14.99
C MET A 1 15.64 9.10 14.56
N GLU A 2 16.40 9.85 13.76
CA GLU A 2 15.99 11.14 13.20
C GLU A 2 15.04 10.87 12.02
N ILE A 3 13.89 11.56 11.99
CA ILE A 3 12.88 11.45 10.93
C ILE A 3 12.92 12.75 10.14
N GLU A 4 13.14 12.67 8.85
CA GLU A 4 13.15 13.81 7.96
C GLU A 4 12.17 13.60 6.80
N THR A 5 11.05 14.34 6.85
CA THR A 5 10.08 14.38 5.74
C THR A 5 10.58 15.34 4.69
N LYS A 6 10.73 14.84 3.47
CA LYS A 6 11.23 15.57 2.31
C LYS A 6 10.19 15.60 1.20
N LYS A 7 10.34 16.59 0.33
CA LYS A 7 9.51 16.74 -0.86
C LYS A 7 10.38 17.04 -2.06
N GLU A 8 10.14 16.32 -3.14
CA GLU A 8 10.87 16.50 -4.39
C GLU A 8 9.91 16.81 -5.53
N LYS A 9 10.17 17.90 -6.25
CA LYS A 9 9.38 18.34 -7.42
C LYS A 9 10.10 17.95 -8.71
N PHE A 10 9.30 17.48 -9.68
CA PHE A 10 9.71 17.13 -11.03
C PHE A 10 8.94 18.01 -12.02
N ASN A 11 9.68 18.77 -12.81
CA ASN A 11 9.10 19.66 -13.83
C ASN A 11 9.03 18.99 -15.20
N GLU A 12 9.69 17.82 -15.37
CA GLU A 12 9.56 17.03 -16.59
C GLU A 12 8.32 16.13 -16.50
N PRO A 13 7.55 15.99 -17.58
CA PRO A 13 6.34 15.20 -17.56
C PRO A 13 6.58 13.72 -17.28
N LEU A 14 5.70 13.12 -16.49
CA LEU A 14 5.59 11.68 -16.33
C LEU A 14 4.59 11.14 -17.36
N TYR A 15 5.08 10.38 -18.33
CA TYR A 15 4.22 9.67 -19.29
C TYR A 15 3.67 8.41 -18.63
N LEU A 16 2.36 8.22 -18.75
CA LEU A 16 1.62 7.14 -18.09
C LEU A 16 1.30 6.03 -19.09
N GLU A 17 1.12 4.81 -18.59
CA GLU A 17 0.71 3.66 -19.44
C GLU A 17 -0.59 3.93 -20.22
N SER A 18 -1.47 4.75 -19.68
CA SER A 18 -2.73 5.17 -20.34
C SER A 18 -2.53 6.06 -21.57
N GLY A 19 -1.31 6.46 -21.90
CA GLY A 19 -1.00 7.48 -22.91
C GLY A 19 -1.24 8.92 -22.46
N ARG A 20 -1.73 9.14 -21.23
CA ARG A 20 -1.84 10.45 -20.59
C ARG A 20 -0.50 10.86 -19.98
N LEU A 21 -0.42 12.05 -19.42
CA LEU A 21 0.76 12.52 -18.70
C LEU A 21 0.38 13.37 -17.49
N LEU A 22 1.28 13.41 -16.51
CA LEU A 22 1.36 14.46 -15.50
C LEU A 22 2.47 15.41 -15.93
N GLU A 23 2.11 16.68 -16.24
CA GLU A 23 3.06 17.68 -16.75
C GLU A 23 4.18 17.97 -15.76
N GLU A 24 3.85 18.01 -14.48
CA GLU A 24 4.74 18.09 -13.35
C GLU A 24 4.18 17.25 -12.20
N PHE A 25 5.02 16.79 -11.30
CA PHE A 25 4.58 16.07 -10.12
C PHE A 25 5.55 16.23 -8.95
N GLU A 26 5.04 15.95 -7.76
CA GLU A 26 5.80 15.99 -6.52
C GLU A 26 5.69 14.66 -5.79
N ILE A 27 6.76 14.25 -5.15
CA ILE A 27 6.80 13.07 -4.27
C ILE A 27 7.25 13.52 -2.89
N VAL A 28 6.43 13.21 -1.88
CA VAL A 28 6.80 13.30 -0.47
C VAL A 28 7.40 11.96 -0.06
N TYR A 29 8.47 11.99 0.72
CA TYR A 29 9.15 10.78 1.18
C TYR A 29 9.83 11.01 2.52
N GLU A 30 10.09 9.94 3.22
CA GLU A 30 10.91 9.92 4.45
C GLU A 30 12.09 8.98 4.31
N THR A 31 13.11 9.28 5.09
CA THR A 31 14.34 8.48 5.14
C THR A 31 14.71 8.18 6.58
N TYR A 32 15.24 6.98 6.81
CA TYR A 32 15.65 6.50 8.12
C TYR A 32 17.04 5.89 8.02
N GLY A 33 17.88 6.10 9.03
CA GLY A 33 19.27 5.65 9.00
C GLY A 33 20.16 6.55 8.13
N LYS A 34 21.39 6.11 7.90
CA LYS A 34 22.41 6.90 7.21
C LYS A 34 22.77 6.26 5.86
N LEU A 35 22.68 7.07 4.80
CA LEU A 35 23.14 6.67 3.48
C LEU A 35 24.67 6.62 3.45
N ASN A 36 25.26 5.50 3.05
CA ASN A 36 26.70 5.37 2.92
C ASN A 36 27.23 6.10 1.65
N THR A 37 28.52 6.27 1.57
CA THR A 37 29.15 7.08 0.51
C THR A 37 28.92 6.53 -0.88
N ASP A 38 28.92 5.20 -1.03
CA ASP A 38 28.69 4.52 -2.31
C ASP A 38 27.21 4.20 -2.57
N LYS A 39 26.32 4.56 -1.63
CA LYS A 39 24.87 4.37 -1.71
C LYS A 39 24.44 2.92 -1.89
N SER A 40 25.23 1.97 -1.38
CA SER A 40 24.99 0.54 -1.52
C SER A 40 24.05 -0.07 -0.48
N ASN A 41 23.69 0.69 0.57
CA ASN A 41 22.91 0.21 1.73
C ASN A 41 21.44 0.63 1.72
N VAL A 42 20.85 0.86 0.55
CA VAL A 42 19.47 1.35 0.43
C VAL A 42 18.45 0.22 0.53
N ILE A 43 17.41 0.40 1.35
CA ILE A 43 16.19 -0.40 1.36
C ILE A 43 15.01 0.50 0.99
N VAL A 44 14.23 0.08 0.01
CA VAL A 44 13.02 0.76 -0.43
C VAL A 44 11.81 0.12 0.21
N ILE A 45 10.95 0.94 0.85
CA ILE A 45 9.68 0.51 1.44
C ILE A 45 8.53 1.04 0.58
N CYS A 46 7.64 0.12 0.18
CA CYS A 46 6.44 0.41 -0.60
C CYS A 46 5.21 0.27 0.29
N HIS A 47 4.47 1.38 0.51
CA HIS A 47 3.29 1.35 1.36
C HIS A 47 2.04 0.82 0.64
N ALA A 48 1.08 0.32 1.43
CA ALA A 48 -0.22 -0.18 0.98
C ALA A 48 -1.22 0.95 0.71
N LEU A 49 -2.48 0.62 0.36
CA LEU A 49 -3.55 1.55 -0.05
C LEU A 49 -3.65 2.78 0.85
N SER A 50 -3.81 2.57 2.17
CA SER A 50 -4.01 3.64 3.15
C SER A 50 -2.75 4.06 3.90
N GLY A 51 -1.59 3.48 3.55
CA GLY A 51 -0.29 3.85 4.10
C GLY A 51 0.21 5.19 3.55
N SER A 52 1.34 5.62 4.09
CA SER A 52 2.02 6.86 3.72
C SER A 52 3.54 6.66 3.73
N HIS A 53 4.26 7.72 3.40
CA HIS A 53 5.72 7.77 3.56
C HIS A 53 6.20 7.60 5.00
N HIS A 54 5.34 7.88 6.01
CA HIS A 54 5.68 7.76 7.43
C HIS A 54 5.66 6.29 7.88
N ALA A 55 6.76 5.57 7.57
CA ALA A 55 6.85 4.15 7.86
C ALA A 55 7.31 3.86 9.29
N ALA A 56 8.18 4.68 9.89
CA ALA A 56 8.76 4.42 11.21
C ALA A 56 8.99 5.69 12.02
N GLY A 57 9.23 5.52 13.32
CA GLY A 57 9.46 6.61 14.25
C GLY A 57 8.18 7.36 14.60
N ARG A 58 8.34 8.48 15.29
CA ARG A 58 7.22 9.30 15.79
C ARG A 58 7.57 10.76 15.63
N TYR A 59 6.65 11.57 15.10
CA TYR A 59 6.79 13.03 15.12
C TYR A 59 6.60 13.57 16.55
N GLU A 60 7.26 14.68 16.88
CA GLU A 60 7.27 15.26 18.24
C GLU A 60 5.88 15.46 18.85
N ASN A 61 4.89 15.80 18.03
CA ASN A 61 3.54 16.15 18.48
C ASN A 61 2.49 15.09 18.14
N GLU A 62 2.89 13.88 17.72
CA GLU A 62 1.98 12.82 17.35
C GLU A 62 2.03 11.64 18.32
N ALA A 63 0.85 11.14 18.70
CA ALA A 63 0.74 9.98 19.58
C ALA A 63 1.07 8.67 18.86
N LYS A 64 0.91 8.62 17.53
CA LYS A 64 1.11 7.41 16.74
C LYS A 64 2.48 7.40 16.08
N ALA A 65 3.14 6.26 16.13
CA ALA A 65 4.34 5.97 15.35
C ALA A 65 3.98 5.61 13.91
N GLY A 66 5.01 5.60 13.04
CA GLY A 66 4.90 5.11 11.67
C GLY A 66 4.32 3.70 11.61
N TRP A 67 3.67 3.37 10.48
CA TRP A 67 2.89 2.15 10.34
C TRP A 67 3.70 0.84 10.40
N TRP A 68 5.02 0.90 10.20
CA TRP A 68 5.99 -0.21 10.36
C TRP A 68 7.08 0.08 11.40
N ASP A 69 6.79 0.94 12.38
CA ASP A 69 7.75 1.27 13.44
C ASP A 69 8.29 0.03 14.20
N LYS A 70 7.47 -1.01 14.34
CA LYS A 70 7.94 -2.28 14.93
C LYS A 70 9.01 -2.98 14.10
N PHE A 71 9.04 -2.74 12.78
CA PHE A 71 9.88 -3.45 11.83
C PHE A 71 11.14 -2.68 11.43
N ILE A 72 11.06 -1.34 11.40
CA ILE A 72 12.12 -0.44 10.97
C ILE A 72 12.66 0.33 12.18
N GLY A 73 13.97 0.29 12.40
CA GLY A 73 14.64 1.02 13.48
C GLY A 73 15.95 0.35 13.90
N ASP A 74 16.62 0.96 14.86
CA ASP A 74 17.91 0.48 15.37
C ASP A 74 17.73 -0.94 15.96
N LYS A 75 18.51 -1.91 15.45
CA LYS A 75 18.48 -3.32 15.84
C LYS A 75 17.14 -4.04 15.58
N LYS A 76 16.21 -3.46 14.83
CA LYS A 76 14.99 -4.14 14.36
C LYS A 76 15.28 -4.98 13.12
N ALA A 77 14.27 -5.66 12.58
CA ALA A 77 14.42 -6.50 11.39
C ALA A 77 15.02 -5.74 10.20
N ILE A 78 14.58 -4.50 9.98
CA ILE A 78 15.24 -3.55 9.08
C ILE A 78 16.04 -2.57 9.95
N ASP A 79 17.32 -2.88 10.12
CA ASP A 79 18.23 -2.21 11.05
C ASP A 79 18.75 -0.89 10.44
N THR A 80 18.31 0.24 11.01
CA THR A 80 18.70 1.57 10.56
C THR A 80 20.14 1.96 10.94
N GLU A 81 20.82 1.19 11.78
CA GLU A 81 22.27 1.33 11.98
C GLU A 81 23.06 0.82 10.75
N LYS A 82 22.50 -0.11 9.98
CA LYS A 82 23.13 -0.72 8.78
C LYS A 82 22.59 -0.16 7.48
N TYR A 83 21.28 0.05 7.41
CA TYR A 83 20.58 0.38 6.18
C TYR A 83 20.05 1.81 6.18
N PHE A 84 20.12 2.42 5.01
CA PHE A 84 19.36 3.62 4.69
C PHE A 84 18.03 3.22 4.10
N VAL A 85 16.96 3.47 4.84
CA VAL A 85 15.60 3.12 4.44
C VAL A 85 14.93 4.34 3.84
N ILE A 86 14.26 4.17 2.72
CA ILE A 86 13.46 5.21 2.07
C ILE A 86 12.04 4.72 1.84
N CYS A 87 11.05 5.50 2.26
CA CYS A 87 9.64 5.28 1.98
C CYS A 87 9.05 6.51 1.30
N SER A 88 8.59 6.37 0.07
CA SER A 88 7.94 7.44 -0.69
C SER A 88 6.43 7.30 -0.66
N ASN A 89 5.72 8.42 -0.54
CA ASN A 89 4.27 8.44 -0.68
C ASN A 89 3.88 8.30 -2.14
N ASN A 90 3.00 7.35 -2.44
CA ASN A 90 2.56 7.07 -3.80
C ASN A 90 1.85 8.27 -4.42
N ILE A 91 2.18 8.62 -5.67
CA ILE A 91 1.37 9.57 -6.44
C ILE A 91 -0.05 9.02 -6.58
N GLY A 92 -1.04 9.90 -6.57
CA GLY A 92 -2.47 9.53 -6.56
C GLY A 92 -3.05 9.27 -5.17
N SER A 93 -2.19 9.07 -4.14
CA SER A 93 -2.62 8.84 -2.75
C SER A 93 -2.76 10.15 -1.97
N SER A 94 -3.27 10.07 -0.74
CA SER A 94 -3.25 11.14 0.25
C SER A 94 -1.81 11.43 0.72
N TYR A 95 -1.60 12.38 1.62
CA TYR A 95 -0.33 12.66 2.31
C TYR A 95 0.76 13.38 1.49
N GLY A 96 0.35 14.20 0.49
CA GLY A 96 1.16 15.30 -0.03
C GLY A 96 1.90 15.06 -1.34
N SER A 97 2.07 13.83 -1.83
CA SER A 97 2.47 13.61 -3.22
C SER A 97 1.36 14.04 -4.19
N THR A 98 1.72 14.28 -5.45
CA THR A 98 0.73 14.67 -6.47
C THR A 98 -0.47 13.71 -6.50
N SER A 99 -1.67 14.27 -6.38
CA SER A 99 -2.92 13.54 -6.17
C SER A 99 -4.08 14.23 -6.88
N PRO A 100 -5.30 13.67 -6.86
CA PRO A 100 -6.49 14.33 -7.42
C PRO A 100 -6.74 15.74 -6.89
N LEU A 101 -6.27 16.07 -5.68
CA LEU A 101 -6.42 17.39 -5.07
C LEU A 101 -5.23 18.32 -5.33
N SER A 102 -4.24 17.90 -6.10
CA SER A 102 -3.15 18.76 -6.54
C SER A 102 -3.62 19.71 -7.64
N ILE A 103 -2.97 20.87 -7.71
CA ILE A 103 -3.26 21.86 -8.76
C ILE A 103 -2.72 21.35 -10.10
N ASN A 104 -3.58 21.32 -11.09
CA ASN A 104 -3.21 21.05 -12.47
C ASN A 104 -2.47 22.28 -13.03
N PRO A 105 -1.22 22.16 -13.50
CA PRO A 105 -0.42 23.29 -13.96
C PRO A 105 -1.02 24.02 -15.16
N SER A 106 -1.73 23.32 -16.05
CA SER A 106 -2.36 23.90 -17.23
C SER A 106 -3.65 24.67 -16.90
N THR A 107 -4.49 24.16 -15.98
CA THR A 107 -5.79 24.77 -15.67
C THR A 107 -5.77 25.68 -14.44
N LYS A 108 -4.71 25.63 -13.63
CA LYS A 108 -4.58 26.33 -12.34
C LYS A 108 -5.68 25.98 -11.32
N LYS A 109 -6.35 24.85 -11.50
CA LYS A 109 -7.38 24.30 -10.61
C LYS A 109 -6.99 22.90 -10.19
N GLU A 110 -7.56 22.40 -9.09
CA GLU A 110 -7.37 21.01 -8.68
C GLU A 110 -7.78 20.05 -9.80
N TYR A 111 -7.04 18.93 -9.93
CA TYR A 111 -7.36 17.91 -10.93
C TYR A 111 -8.74 17.31 -10.72
N ARG A 112 -9.09 16.97 -9.49
CA ARG A 112 -10.34 16.31 -9.13
C ARG A 112 -10.57 15.04 -9.99
N LEU A 113 -11.76 14.88 -10.56
CA LEU A 113 -12.08 13.76 -11.47
C LEU A 113 -11.34 13.80 -12.82
N LYS A 114 -10.55 14.85 -13.09
CA LYS A 114 -9.70 14.94 -14.28
C LYS A 114 -8.29 14.39 -14.04
N PHE A 115 -7.98 14.00 -12.82
CA PHE A 115 -6.72 13.32 -12.51
C PHE A 115 -6.59 12.06 -13.37
N PRO A 116 -5.41 11.75 -13.93
CA PRO A 116 -5.27 10.55 -14.73
C PRO A 116 -5.33 9.30 -13.84
N VAL A 117 -5.95 8.22 -14.34
CA VAL A 117 -5.83 6.91 -13.71
C VAL A 117 -4.38 6.46 -13.82
N LEU A 118 -3.80 6.07 -12.71
CA LEU A 118 -2.44 5.54 -12.62
C LEU A 118 -2.46 4.01 -12.56
N THR A 119 -1.39 3.41 -13.03
CA THR A 119 -1.08 1.99 -12.81
C THR A 119 -0.02 1.86 -11.71
N ILE A 120 0.23 0.63 -11.25
CA ILE A 120 1.35 0.35 -10.33
C ILE A 120 2.69 0.68 -11.02
N SER A 121 2.80 0.41 -12.33
CA SER A 121 3.97 0.80 -13.14
C SER A 121 4.21 2.31 -13.14
N ASP A 122 3.16 3.11 -13.30
CA ASP A 122 3.26 4.59 -13.24
C ASP A 122 3.80 5.07 -11.88
N ILE A 123 3.33 4.47 -10.79
CA ILE A 123 3.79 4.76 -9.43
C ILE A 123 5.28 4.41 -9.28
N VAL A 124 5.67 3.20 -9.69
CA VAL A 124 7.07 2.73 -9.65
C VAL A 124 7.97 3.62 -10.49
N ASN A 125 7.54 4.00 -11.70
CA ASN A 125 8.30 4.88 -12.58
C ASN A 125 8.51 6.29 -11.98
N ALA A 126 7.51 6.82 -11.28
CA ALA A 126 7.67 8.08 -10.54
C ALA A 126 8.70 7.94 -9.40
N GLN A 127 8.64 6.85 -8.64
CA GLN A 127 9.60 6.54 -7.56
C GLN A 127 11.02 6.35 -8.11
N MET A 128 11.18 5.68 -9.25
CA MET A 128 12.48 5.54 -9.91
C MET A 128 13.11 6.88 -10.31
N ARG A 129 12.29 7.88 -10.70
CA ARG A 129 12.78 9.25 -10.92
C ARG A 129 13.29 9.88 -9.63
N LEU A 130 12.60 9.65 -8.50
CA LEU A 130 13.08 10.11 -7.19
C LEU A 130 14.44 9.50 -6.86
N TYR A 131 14.59 8.19 -6.97
CA TYR A 131 15.86 7.52 -6.64
C TYR A 131 16.99 7.98 -7.56
N LYS A 132 16.73 8.14 -8.86
CA LYS A 132 17.70 8.70 -9.80
C LYS A 132 18.14 10.11 -9.39
N LYS A 133 17.21 10.98 -8.96
CA LYS A 133 17.51 12.34 -8.51
C LYS A 133 18.34 12.34 -7.21
N LEU A 134 18.09 11.39 -6.30
CA LEU A 134 18.88 11.18 -5.09
C LEU A 134 20.23 10.50 -5.37
N GLY A 135 20.50 10.09 -6.64
CA GLY A 135 21.71 9.38 -7.06
C GLY A 135 21.76 7.94 -6.55
N ILE A 136 20.62 7.37 -6.17
CA ILE A 136 20.46 5.95 -5.79
C ILE A 136 20.31 5.16 -7.08
N LYS A 137 21.29 4.32 -7.40
CA LYS A 137 21.29 3.48 -8.60
C LYS A 137 20.76 2.08 -8.35
N ASN A 138 21.03 1.56 -7.15
CA ASN A 138 20.67 0.21 -6.74
C ASN A 138 20.17 0.21 -5.29
N ALA A 139 19.39 -0.78 -4.93
CA ALA A 139 18.96 -1.07 -3.58
C ALA A 139 19.39 -2.47 -3.12
N VAL A 140 19.52 -2.66 -1.82
CA VAL A 140 19.65 -4.00 -1.23
C VAL A 140 18.34 -4.74 -1.41
N ALA A 141 17.24 -4.10 -1.04
CA ALA A 141 15.92 -4.69 -1.14
C ALA A 141 14.82 -3.67 -1.48
N VAL A 142 13.75 -4.16 -2.12
CA VAL A 142 12.44 -3.49 -2.25
C VAL A 142 11.41 -4.34 -1.50
N ILE A 143 10.75 -3.75 -0.51
CA ILE A 143 9.87 -4.46 0.42
C ILE A 143 8.49 -3.79 0.46
N GLY A 144 7.43 -4.58 0.37
CA GLY A 144 6.08 -4.04 0.52
C GLY A 144 5.01 -5.11 0.70
N GLY A 145 3.93 -4.74 1.40
CA GLY A 145 2.76 -5.58 1.58
C GLY A 145 1.56 -5.08 0.79
N SER A 146 0.65 -5.98 0.38
CA SER A 146 -0.58 -5.63 -0.34
C SER A 146 -0.27 -4.89 -1.65
N MET A 147 -0.81 -3.69 -1.86
CA MET A 147 -0.44 -2.82 -2.97
C MET A 147 1.06 -2.51 -3.01
N GLY A 148 1.73 -2.44 -1.84
CA GLY A 148 3.19 -2.32 -1.78
C GLY A 148 3.90 -3.56 -2.31
N GLY A 149 3.31 -4.74 -2.15
CA GLY A 149 3.77 -5.99 -2.76
C GLY A 149 3.61 -5.99 -4.28
N MET A 150 2.52 -5.43 -4.81
CA MET A 150 2.35 -5.20 -6.25
C MET A 150 3.46 -4.28 -6.80
N GLN A 151 3.82 -3.23 -6.05
CA GLN A 151 4.94 -2.36 -6.41
C GLN A 151 6.26 -3.15 -6.41
N ALA A 152 6.54 -3.97 -5.39
CA ALA A 152 7.74 -4.78 -5.31
C ALA A 152 7.85 -5.77 -6.49
N LEU A 153 6.74 -6.39 -6.91
CA LEU A 153 6.68 -7.22 -8.12
C LEU A 153 6.94 -6.40 -9.39
N CYS A 154 6.34 -5.23 -9.49
CA CYS A 154 6.56 -4.33 -10.62
C CYS A 154 8.03 -3.90 -10.72
N TYR A 155 8.68 -3.56 -9.60
CA TYR A 155 10.12 -3.32 -9.57
C TYR A 155 10.92 -4.51 -10.08
N ALA A 156 10.60 -5.72 -9.62
CA ALA A 156 11.31 -6.94 -10.05
C ALA A 156 11.19 -7.19 -11.57
N ILE A 157 10.06 -6.84 -12.15
CA ILE A 157 9.75 -7.08 -13.57
C ILE A 157 10.28 -5.97 -14.48
N GLU A 158 10.09 -4.70 -14.10
CA GLU A 158 10.38 -3.55 -14.96
C GLU A 158 11.76 -2.95 -14.70
N HIS A 159 12.30 -3.13 -13.50
CA HIS A 159 13.63 -2.67 -13.07
C HIS A 159 14.42 -3.82 -12.43
N PRO A 160 14.66 -4.93 -13.17
CA PRO A 160 15.13 -6.19 -12.60
C PRO A 160 16.52 -6.11 -11.95
N THR A 161 17.35 -5.14 -12.36
CA THR A 161 18.69 -4.91 -11.81
C THR A 161 18.73 -3.88 -10.68
N PHE A 162 17.57 -3.28 -10.34
CA PHE A 162 17.52 -2.21 -9.35
C PHE A 162 17.79 -2.72 -7.93
N ALA A 163 17.29 -3.90 -7.56
CA ALA A 163 17.52 -4.46 -6.24
C ALA A 163 18.00 -5.91 -6.30
N LYS A 164 18.76 -6.31 -5.27
CA LYS A 164 19.18 -7.71 -5.10
C LYS A 164 18.03 -8.59 -4.63
N HIS A 165 17.15 -8.03 -3.81
CA HIS A 165 16.03 -8.73 -3.18
C HIS A 165 14.73 -7.97 -3.39
N TYR A 166 13.68 -8.67 -3.81
CA TYR A 166 12.31 -8.17 -3.90
C TYR A 166 11.44 -8.97 -2.97
N ILE A 167 10.72 -8.30 -2.05
CA ILE A 167 9.98 -8.94 -0.97
C ILE A 167 8.52 -8.49 -1.02
N PRO A 168 7.74 -9.02 -1.95
CA PRO A 168 6.29 -8.83 -1.94
C PRO A 168 5.64 -9.69 -0.87
N MET A 169 4.76 -9.08 -0.06
CA MET A 169 3.99 -9.73 1.00
C MET A 169 2.51 -9.55 0.77
N ALA A 170 1.69 -10.54 1.14
CA ALA A 170 0.22 -10.45 1.11
C ALA A 170 -0.29 -9.80 -0.18
N THR A 171 0.11 -10.30 -1.35
CA THR A 171 -0.18 -9.68 -2.65
C THR A 171 -0.53 -10.73 -3.72
N THR A 172 -0.68 -10.29 -4.96
CA THR A 172 -1.06 -11.12 -6.09
C THR A 172 -0.31 -10.71 -7.35
N ALA A 173 -0.24 -11.57 -8.37
CA ALA A 173 0.29 -11.22 -9.68
C ALA A 173 -0.69 -10.38 -10.52
N TYR A 174 -1.99 -10.51 -10.30
CA TYR A 174 -3.06 -9.71 -10.92
C TYR A 174 -4.28 -9.69 -10.01
N THR A 175 -4.99 -8.56 -9.99
CA THR A 175 -6.14 -8.39 -9.09
C THR A 175 -7.32 -9.25 -9.54
N ARG A 176 -7.74 -10.17 -8.68
CA ARG A 176 -8.83 -11.12 -8.95
C ARG A 176 -10.22 -10.51 -8.71
N PRO A 177 -11.28 -11.12 -9.28
CA PRO A 177 -12.66 -10.64 -9.14
C PRO A 177 -13.12 -10.43 -7.70
N TRP A 178 -12.62 -11.23 -6.75
CA TRP A 178 -12.95 -11.08 -5.32
C TRP A 178 -12.53 -9.72 -4.76
N ALA A 179 -11.27 -9.33 -4.93
CA ALA A 179 -10.78 -8.04 -4.47
C ALA A 179 -11.45 -6.87 -5.23
N ILE A 180 -11.71 -7.03 -6.54
CA ILE A 180 -12.45 -6.05 -7.34
C ILE A 180 -13.88 -5.86 -6.79
N ALA A 181 -14.56 -6.95 -6.41
CA ALA A 181 -15.91 -6.90 -5.86
C ALA A 181 -15.95 -6.16 -4.50
N LEU A 182 -14.98 -6.42 -3.62
CA LEU A 182 -14.85 -5.70 -2.35
C LEU A 182 -14.61 -4.20 -2.59
N ASN A 183 -13.70 -3.84 -3.48
CA ASN A 183 -13.46 -2.45 -3.85
C ASN A 183 -14.70 -1.79 -4.47
N LYS A 184 -15.54 -2.56 -5.19
CA LYS A 184 -16.79 -2.05 -5.77
C LYS A 184 -17.76 -1.56 -4.71
N ILE A 185 -17.85 -2.22 -3.55
CA ILE A 185 -18.69 -1.78 -2.43
C ILE A 185 -18.26 -0.37 -1.97
N ALA A 186 -16.96 -0.18 -1.77
CA ALA A 186 -16.42 1.12 -1.37
C ALA A 186 -16.66 2.21 -2.44
N ILE A 187 -16.43 1.87 -3.71
CA ILE A 187 -16.63 2.79 -4.83
C ILE A 187 -18.10 3.26 -4.90
N GLU A 188 -19.05 2.33 -4.78
CA GLU A 188 -20.48 2.69 -4.82
C GLU A 188 -20.90 3.50 -3.58
N ALA A 189 -20.44 3.11 -2.40
CA ALA A 189 -20.74 3.86 -1.18
C ALA A 189 -20.25 5.33 -1.26
N ILE A 190 -19.03 5.55 -1.75
CA ILE A 190 -18.47 6.90 -1.93
C ILE A 190 -19.26 7.68 -3.01
N ARG A 191 -19.52 7.06 -4.16
CA ARG A 191 -20.18 7.73 -5.29
C ARG A 191 -21.61 8.17 -4.99
N HIS A 192 -22.31 7.43 -4.14
CA HIS A 192 -23.70 7.73 -3.75
C HIS A 192 -23.81 8.56 -2.47
N ASP A 193 -22.69 8.89 -1.83
CA ASP A 193 -22.72 9.80 -0.68
C ASP A 193 -23.02 11.24 -1.16
N PRO A 194 -24.10 11.89 -0.64
CA PRO A 194 -24.44 13.27 -1.01
C PRO A 194 -23.30 14.27 -0.78
N ASN A 195 -22.45 14.03 0.23
CA ASN A 195 -21.31 14.89 0.55
C ASN A 195 -20.14 14.74 -0.44
N PHE A 196 -20.11 13.70 -1.26
CA PHE A 196 -19.11 13.53 -2.30
C PHE A 196 -19.26 14.53 -3.46
N GLN A 197 -20.49 15.01 -3.73
CA GLN A 197 -20.80 16.05 -4.70
C GLN A 197 -20.15 15.81 -6.09
N ASN A 198 -20.15 14.57 -6.57
CA ASN A 198 -19.47 14.19 -7.81
C ASN A 198 -17.98 14.60 -7.84
N GLY A 199 -17.30 14.53 -6.69
CA GLY A 199 -15.88 14.90 -6.58
C GLY A 199 -15.59 16.37 -6.35
N ASN A 200 -16.63 17.23 -6.20
CA ASN A 200 -16.48 18.67 -6.00
C ASN A 200 -16.72 19.11 -4.53
N TYR A 201 -16.51 18.20 -3.58
CA TYR A 201 -16.62 18.46 -2.16
C TYR A 201 -15.58 19.46 -1.66
N GLU A 202 -15.90 20.18 -0.59
CA GLU A 202 -14.94 21.03 0.13
C GLU A 202 -14.22 20.22 1.22
N LYS A 203 -12.89 20.34 1.28
CA LYS A 203 -12.05 19.56 2.22
C LYS A 203 -12.41 19.81 3.69
N ASP A 204 -12.68 21.06 4.02
CA ASP A 204 -12.98 21.43 5.41
C ASP A 204 -14.37 20.95 5.83
N ASP A 205 -15.32 20.88 4.92
CA ASP A 205 -16.62 20.27 5.15
C ASP A 205 -16.48 18.76 5.41
N LEU A 206 -15.62 18.05 4.67
CA LEU A 206 -15.36 16.64 4.89
C LEU A 206 -14.67 16.37 6.23
N LYS A 207 -13.74 17.22 6.66
CA LYS A 207 -13.10 17.10 7.98
C LYS A 207 -14.11 17.29 9.11
N ALA A 208 -15.05 18.21 8.93
CA ALA A 208 -16.06 18.54 9.93
C ALA A 208 -17.19 17.50 10.00
N ARG A 209 -17.73 17.08 8.84
CA ARG A 209 -18.93 16.24 8.72
C ARG A 209 -18.60 14.76 8.48
N GLY A 210 -17.41 14.46 7.93
CA GLY A 210 -17.05 13.15 7.43
C GLY A 210 -17.72 12.81 6.10
N LEU A 211 -17.28 11.72 5.48
CA LEU A 211 -17.90 11.10 4.33
C LEU A 211 -18.34 9.70 4.72
N VAL A 212 -19.64 9.51 4.93
CA VAL A 212 -20.21 8.23 5.34
C VAL A 212 -19.88 7.13 4.33
N GLY A 213 -19.96 7.46 3.04
CA GLY A 213 -19.62 6.51 1.98
C GLY A 213 -18.19 6.00 2.06
N LEU A 214 -17.21 6.86 2.39
CA LEU A 214 -15.83 6.42 2.60
C LEU A 214 -15.69 5.58 3.89
N ALA A 215 -16.42 5.91 4.94
CA ALA A 215 -16.46 5.12 6.17
C ALA A 215 -17.04 3.72 5.91
N VAL A 216 -18.15 3.61 5.17
CA VAL A 216 -18.74 2.32 4.75
C VAL A 216 -17.76 1.52 3.90
N GLY A 217 -17.08 2.18 2.96
CA GLY A 217 -16.01 1.55 2.16
C GLY A 217 -14.88 1.01 3.04
N ARG A 218 -14.50 1.75 4.10
CA ARG A 218 -13.51 1.30 5.07
C ARG A 218 -13.99 0.10 5.89
N MET A 219 -15.28 0.03 6.27
CA MET A 219 -15.87 -1.14 6.96
C MET A 219 -15.73 -2.39 6.09
N ALA A 220 -16.10 -2.31 4.81
CA ALA A 220 -15.93 -3.42 3.87
C ALA A 220 -14.46 -3.86 3.77
N GLY A 221 -13.53 -2.91 3.70
CA GLY A 221 -12.09 -3.17 3.73
C GLY A 221 -11.66 -3.89 5.01
N LEU A 222 -12.06 -3.42 6.19
CA LEU A 222 -11.69 -4.04 7.47
C LEU A 222 -12.14 -5.49 7.60
N ILE A 223 -13.32 -5.84 7.04
CA ILE A 223 -13.80 -7.23 7.01
C ILE A 223 -12.90 -8.11 6.15
N ALA A 224 -12.33 -7.57 5.07
CA ALA A 224 -11.41 -8.31 4.20
C ALA A 224 -9.96 -8.32 4.71
N TYR A 225 -9.57 -7.30 5.49
CA TYR A 225 -8.20 -7.17 5.99
C TYR A 225 -7.94 -8.00 7.25
N LEU A 226 -8.99 -8.28 8.03
CA LEU A 226 -8.88 -9.04 9.27
C LEU A 226 -9.48 -10.44 9.10
N SER A 227 -8.92 -11.42 9.81
CA SER A 227 -9.43 -12.78 9.71
C SER A 227 -10.73 -12.98 10.51
N PRO A 228 -11.62 -13.89 10.08
CA PRO A 228 -12.79 -14.29 10.89
C PRO A 228 -12.40 -14.81 12.28
N ASN A 229 -11.28 -15.53 12.38
CA ASN A 229 -10.77 -16.04 13.64
C ASN A 229 -10.38 -14.90 14.60
N LEU A 230 -9.78 -13.83 14.08
CA LEU A 230 -9.49 -12.64 14.88
C LEU A 230 -10.77 -12.02 15.44
N PHE A 231 -11.80 -11.89 14.61
CA PHE A 231 -13.08 -11.34 15.06
C PHE A 231 -13.73 -12.21 16.15
N ILE A 232 -13.75 -13.53 15.95
CA ILE A 232 -14.30 -14.48 16.95
C ILE A 232 -13.53 -14.37 18.26
N ASN A 233 -12.21 -14.41 18.21
CA ASN A 233 -11.38 -14.40 19.43
C ASN A 233 -11.41 -13.06 20.17
N LYS A 234 -11.56 -11.95 19.44
CA LYS A 234 -11.49 -10.61 20.02
C LYS A 234 -12.82 -10.09 20.52
N PHE A 235 -13.92 -10.41 19.84
CA PHE A 235 -15.25 -9.81 20.10
C PHE A 235 -16.31 -10.82 20.55
N GLY A 236 -16.14 -12.12 20.24
CA GLY A 236 -17.15 -13.12 20.55
C GLY A 236 -18.54 -12.74 20.03
N ARG A 237 -19.53 -12.75 20.92
CA ARG A 237 -20.87 -12.23 20.72
C ARG A 237 -21.23 -11.18 21.77
N ASP A 238 -20.23 -10.45 22.23
CA ASP A 238 -20.39 -9.49 23.31
C ASP A 238 -21.17 -8.24 22.83
N TYR A 239 -22.07 -7.79 23.67
CA TYR A 239 -22.91 -6.61 23.48
C TYR A 239 -22.32 -5.40 24.16
N VAL A 240 -22.41 -4.24 23.52
CA VAL A 240 -21.92 -2.96 24.09
C VAL A 240 -22.78 -2.53 25.28
N GLU A 241 -24.09 -2.58 25.10
CA GLU A 241 -25.10 -2.21 26.11
C GLU A 241 -25.87 -3.46 26.61
N THR A 242 -25.94 -3.69 27.89
CA THR A 242 -26.59 -4.87 28.47
C THR A 242 -28.09 -4.97 28.13
N ASP A 243 -28.76 -3.84 27.96
CA ASP A 243 -30.21 -3.76 27.67
C ASP A 243 -30.48 -3.58 26.17
N GLY A 244 -29.42 -3.50 25.33
CA GLY A 244 -29.55 -3.18 23.91
C GLY A 244 -29.95 -4.34 23.01
N LEU A 245 -30.07 -5.57 23.51
CA LEU A 245 -30.28 -6.77 22.70
C LEU A 245 -31.53 -6.72 21.80
N TYR A 246 -32.60 -6.11 22.27
CA TYR A 246 -33.88 -5.99 21.57
C TYR A 246 -34.12 -4.61 20.96
N GLU A 247 -33.13 -3.73 21.03
CA GLU A 247 -33.21 -2.43 20.38
C GLU A 247 -32.69 -2.53 18.94
N LEU A 248 -33.41 -1.90 18.00
CA LEU A 248 -33.08 -1.96 16.57
C LEU A 248 -31.62 -1.53 16.27
N PHE A 249 -31.10 -0.57 17.01
CA PHE A 249 -29.74 -0.04 16.86
C PHE A 249 -28.85 -0.38 18.07
N GLY A 250 -29.22 -1.39 18.87
CA GLY A 250 -28.32 -1.97 19.85
C GLY A 250 -27.12 -2.61 19.16
N ARG A 251 -25.93 -2.52 19.77
CA ARG A 251 -24.67 -2.86 19.06
C ARG A 251 -23.91 -4.01 19.71
N PHE A 252 -23.35 -4.88 18.88
CA PHE A 252 -22.27 -5.76 19.27
C PHE A 252 -20.94 -5.03 19.35
N GLU A 253 -19.99 -5.51 20.14
CA GLU A 253 -18.64 -4.92 20.23
C GLU A 253 -17.93 -4.87 18.87
N ILE A 254 -18.18 -5.84 17.98
CA ILE A 254 -17.63 -5.81 16.60
C ILE A 254 -18.20 -4.64 15.79
N GLU A 255 -19.50 -4.30 15.94
CA GLU A 255 -20.10 -3.18 15.22
C GLU A 255 -19.50 -1.85 15.68
N LYS A 256 -19.36 -1.66 17.01
CA LYS A 256 -18.68 -0.50 17.59
C LYS A 256 -17.21 -0.38 17.10
N TYR A 257 -16.49 -1.50 17.00
CA TYR A 257 -15.13 -1.51 16.47
C TYR A 257 -15.07 -1.05 15.00
N LEU A 258 -15.97 -1.56 14.15
CA LEU A 258 -16.05 -1.16 12.75
C LEU A 258 -16.41 0.32 12.62
N GLU A 259 -17.40 0.80 13.36
CA GLU A 259 -17.78 2.22 13.39
C GLU A 259 -16.60 3.11 13.78
N HIS A 260 -15.95 2.82 14.90
CA HIS A 260 -14.84 3.62 15.44
C HIS A 260 -13.70 3.77 14.44
N ASN A 261 -13.27 2.66 13.83
CA ASN A 261 -12.14 2.64 12.90
C ASN A 261 -12.50 3.20 11.51
N SER A 262 -13.76 3.18 11.14
CA SER A 262 -14.21 3.62 9.83
C SER A 262 -14.63 5.07 9.77
N TYR A 263 -15.39 5.56 10.76
CA TYR A 263 -15.81 6.98 10.78
C TYR A 263 -14.68 7.96 11.10
N SER A 264 -13.57 7.48 11.66
CA SER A 264 -12.36 8.30 11.80
C SER A 264 -11.56 8.44 10.49
N PHE A 265 -11.66 7.49 9.58
CA PHE A 265 -10.85 7.40 8.37
C PHE A 265 -11.01 8.59 7.41
N PRO A 266 -12.22 9.10 7.10
CA PRO A 266 -12.40 10.28 6.23
C PRO A 266 -11.79 11.57 6.75
N LYS A 267 -11.36 11.63 8.01
CA LYS A 267 -10.73 12.81 8.60
C LYS A 267 -9.30 13.03 8.09
N PHE A 268 -8.65 11.96 7.63
CA PHE A 268 -7.25 12.00 7.20
C PHE A 268 -7.00 11.38 5.82
N PHE A 269 -7.96 10.65 5.24
CA PHE A 269 -7.82 10.10 3.91
C PHE A 269 -8.84 10.71 2.94
N ASP A 270 -8.37 11.11 1.78
CA ASP A 270 -9.18 11.78 0.75
C ASP A 270 -10.00 10.76 -0.06
N PRO A 271 -11.31 11.00 -0.30
CA PRO A 271 -12.16 10.05 -1.03
C PRO A 271 -11.81 9.92 -2.51
N LEU A 272 -11.36 10.98 -3.19
CA LEU A 272 -10.90 10.86 -4.59
C LEU A 272 -9.62 10.05 -4.66
N SER A 273 -8.65 10.31 -3.77
CA SER A 273 -7.43 9.49 -3.68
C SER A 273 -7.78 8.02 -3.43
N TYR A 274 -8.76 7.75 -2.55
CA TYR A 274 -9.22 6.37 -2.30
C TYR A 274 -9.77 5.72 -3.57
N LEU A 275 -10.64 6.42 -4.31
CA LEU A 275 -11.22 5.92 -5.58
C LEU A 275 -10.14 5.65 -6.64
N TYR A 276 -9.17 6.57 -6.80
CA TYR A 276 -8.09 6.41 -7.77
C TYR A 276 -7.17 5.24 -7.40
N ILE A 277 -6.79 5.11 -6.13
CA ILE A 277 -5.96 3.99 -5.68
C ILE A 277 -6.71 2.65 -5.78
N CYS A 278 -8.01 2.59 -5.44
CA CYS A 278 -8.83 1.40 -5.70
C CYS A 278 -8.82 1.04 -7.20
N LYS A 279 -8.92 2.03 -8.08
CA LYS A 279 -8.84 1.79 -9.53
C LYS A 279 -7.47 1.26 -9.93
N THR A 280 -6.38 1.82 -9.40
CA THR A 280 -5.01 1.36 -9.62
C THR A 280 -4.84 -0.11 -9.24
N ILE A 281 -5.35 -0.50 -8.04
CA ILE A 281 -5.33 -1.89 -7.57
C ILE A 281 -6.17 -2.78 -8.49
N ASN A 282 -7.40 -2.38 -8.82
CA ASN A 282 -8.31 -3.19 -9.64
C ASN A 282 -7.77 -3.52 -11.03
N ILE A 283 -6.97 -2.63 -11.60
CA ILE A 283 -6.39 -2.83 -12.93
C ILE A 283 -4.98 -3.43 -12.89
N PHE A 284 -4.47 -3.77 -11.70
CA PHE A 284 -3.14 -4.37 -11.60
C PHE A 284 -3.10 -5.75 -12.25
N ASP A 285 -2.11 -5.93 -13.13
CA ASP A 285 -1.81 -7.16 -13.81
C ASP A 285 -0.32 -7.15 -14.20
N ALA A 286 0.47 -8.01 -13.56
CA ALA A 286 1.90 -8.17 -13.84
C ALA A 286 2.19 -8.72 -15.24
N GLY A 287 1.20 -9.35 -15.87
CA GLY A 287 1.27 -9.86 -17.25
C GLY A 287 0.76 -8.87 -18.30
N ARG A 288 0.40 -7.63 -17.91
CA ARG A 288 -0.14 -6.65 -18.85
C ARG A 288 0.76 -6.46 -20.08
N ASN A 289 0.15 -6.40 -21.25
CA ASN A 289 0.83 -6.26 -22.54
C ASN A 289 1.80 -7.41 -22.88
N LYS A 290 1.59 -8.61 -22.29
CA LYS A 290 2.28 -9.85 -22.62
C LYS A 290 1.31 -10.92 -23.08
N ASP A 291 1.79 -11.86 -23.87
CA ASP A 291 0.98 -13.00 -24.30
C ASP A 291 0.67 -13.94 -23.13
N LYS A 292 1.64 -14.05 -22.21
CA LYS A 292 1.51 -14.87 -20.99
C LYS A 292 2.09 -14.15 -19.79
N LEU A 293 1.57 -14.43 -18.62
CA LEU A 293 2.06 -13.89 -17.34
C LEU A 293 3.53 -14.27 -17.11
N GLU A 294 3.94 -15.49 -17.51
CA GLU A 294 5.30 -15.99 -17.39
C GLU A 294 6.33 -15.10 -18.09
N ASP A 295 5.98 -14.47 -19.22
CA ASP A 295 6.88 -13.62 -19.99
C ASP A 295 7.35 -12.40 -19.20
N SER A 296 6.54 -11.92 -18.27
CA SER A 296 6.92 -10.85 -17.33
C SER A 296 7.94 -11.34 -16.33
N PHE A 297 7.76 -12.53 -15.77
CA PHE A 297 8.61 -13.09 -14.74
C PHE A 297 9.97 -13.55 -15.27
N LEU A 298 10.08 -13.85 -16.56
CA LEU A 298 11.38 -14.12 -17.21
C LEU A 298 12.37 -12.97 -17.06
N LYS A 299 11.91 -11.75 -16.88
CA LYS A 299 12.78 -10.56 -16.73
C LYS A 299 13.41 -10.43 -15.35
N ILE A 300 12.87 -11.05 -14.31
CA ILE A 300 13.36 -10.91 -12.93
C ILE A 300 14.78 -11.44 -12.82
N GLU A 301 15.72 -10.61 -12.39
CA GLU A 301 17.12 -10.97 -12.17
C GLU A 301 17.48 -11.15 -10.69
N GLY A 302 16.89 -10.35 -9.80
CA GLY A 302 17.07 -10.45 -8.36
C GLY A 302 16.35 -11.65 -7.73
N LYS A 303 16.55 -11.84 -6.44
CA LYS A 303 15.83 -12.86 -5.65
C LYS A 303 14.45 -12.36 -5.26
N LEU A 304 13.45 -13.20 -5.44
CA LEU A 304 12.06 -12.94 -5.08
C LEU A 304 11.70 -13.72 -3.81
N HIS A 305 11.39 -13.00 -2.73
CA HIS A 305 11.01 -13.60 -1.45
C HIS A 305 9.52 -13.36 -1.18
N LEU A 306 8.72 -14.38 -1.42
CA LEU A 306 7.26 -14.34 -1.30
C LEU A 306 6.83 -14.67 0.12
N ILE A 307 6.07 -13.77 0.77
CA ILE A 307 5.54 -13.98 2.12
C ILE A 307 4.01 -13.90 2.07
N ALA A 308 3.34 -15.03 2.27
CA ALA A 308 1.89 -15.14 2.34
C ALA A 308 1.44 -15.38 3.79
N PHE A 309 0.21 -15.02 4.12
CA PHE A 309 -0.37 -15.16 5.45
C PHE A 309 -1.59 -16.07 5.40
N LYS A 310 -1.66 -17.08 6.28
CA LYS A 310 -2.61 -18.20 6.20
C LYS A 310 -4.08 -17.77 6.10
N ASP A 311 -4.48 -16.77 6.86
CA ASP A 311 -5.88 -16.33 6.95
C ASP A 311 -6.14 -15.04 6.13
N ASP A 312 -5.27 -14.73 5.15
CA ASP A 312 -5.52 -13.60 4.23
C ASP A 312 -6.72 -13.88 3.34
N MET A 313 -7.75 -13.04 3.47
CA MET A 313 -9.00 -13.15 2.71
C MET A 313 -9.12 -12.11 1.59
N LEU A 314 -8.16 -11.20 1.46
CA LEU A 314 -8.12 -10.22 0.38
C LEU A 314 -7.32 -10.74 -0.81
N PHE A 315 -6.08 -11.15 -0.56
CA PHE A 315 -5.20 -11.82 -1.52
C PHE A 315 -4.83 -13.18 -0.94
N PHE A 316 -5.53 -14.21 -1.40
CA PHE A 316 -5.42 -15.54 -0.84
C PHE A 316 -4.00 -16.10 -0.97
N PRO A 317 -3.50 -16.90 0.00
CA PRO A 317 -2.16 -17.49 -0.04
C PRO A 317 -1.82 -18.21 -1.35
N ASN A 318 -2.80 -18.88 -1.96
CA ASN A 318 -2.60 -19.57 -3.24
C ASN A 318 -2.29 -18.62 -4.42
N GLU A 319 -2.61 -17.34 -4.32
CA GLU A 319 -2.21 -16.35 -5.32
C GLU A 319 -0.70 -16.07 -5.28
N MET A 320 -0.12 -16.10 -4.09
CA MET A 320 1.33 -16.02 -3.91
C MET A 320 2.03 -17.34 -4.30
N GLU A 321 1.38 -18.49 -4.06
CA GLU A 321 1.87 -19.79 -4.51
C GLU A 321 1.93 -19.86 -6.05
N GLU A 322 0.95 -19.29 -6.75
CA GLU A 322 0.96 -19.18 -8.20
C GLU A 322 2.21 -18.44 -8.71
N ILE A 323 2.61 -17.34 -8.04
CA ILE A 323 3.84 -16.62 -8.39
C ILE A 323 5.07 -17.53 -8.25
N ARG A 324 5.17 -18.27 -7.14
CA ARG A 324 6.24 -19.26 -6.92
C ARG A 324 6.24 -20.31 -8.06
N ASP A 325 5.08 -20.85 -8.37
CA ASP A 325 4.95 -21.93 -9.36
C ASP A 325 5.31 -21.45 -10.78
N ILE A 326 4.97 -20.20 -11.12
CA ILE A 326 5.43 -19.55 -12.35
C ILE A 326 6.96 -19.48 -12.37
N MET A 327 7.60 -18.99 -11.29
CA MET A 327 9.07 -18.90 -11.21
C MET A 327 9.74 -20.27 -11.35
N VAL A 328 9.18 -21.31 -10.74
CA VAL A 328 9.65 -22.69 -10.88
C VAL A 328 9.48 -23.17 -12.33
N LYS A 329 8.33 -22.97 -12.94
CA LYS A 329 7.97 -23.38 -14.30
C LYS A 329 8.91 -22.79 -15.35
N ILE A 330 9.31 -21.52 -15.18
CA ILE A 330 10.22 -20.81 -16.09
C ILE A 330 11.72 -21.09 -15.80
N GLY A 331 12.04 -22.03 -14.90
CA GLY A 331 13.41 -22.44 -14.59
C GLY A 331 14.14 -21.55 -13.59
N LYS A 332 13.44 -20.66 -12.84
CA LYS A 332 14.00 -19.73 -11.86
C LYS A 332 13.78 -20.15 -10.40
N LYS A 333 13.72 -21.45 -10.14
CA LYS A 333 13.48 -22.01 -8.80
C LYS A 333 14.46 -21.46 -7.75
N ASP A 334 15.74 -21.29 -8.10
CA ASP A 334 16.77 -20.83 -7.17
C ASP A 334 16.71 -19.29 -6.89
N GLN A 335 15.88 -18.59 -7.65
CA GLN A 335 15.62 -17.14 -7.47
C GLN A 335 14.37 -16.84 -6.68
N VAL A 336 13.57 -17.85 -6.28
CA VAL A 336 12.32 -17.65 -5.54
C VAL A 336 12.32 -18.42 -4.24
N THR A 337 11.90 -17.76 -3.17
CA THR A 337 11.51 -18.40 -1.90
C THR A 337 10.06 -18.11 -1.61
N PHE A 338 9.38 -19.03 -0.95
CA PHE A 338 7.99 -18.87 -0.53
C PHE A 338 7.83 -19.25 0.94
N LYS A 339 7.19 -18.37 1.70
CA LYS A 339 6.84 -18.61 3.09
C LYS A 339 5.35 -18.36 3.31
N LEU A 340 4.67 -19.40 3.79
CA LEU A 340 3.33 -19.26 4.36
C LEU A 340 3.48 -19.06 5.87
N VAL A 341 3.11 -17.87 6.36
CA VAL A 341 3.17 -17.50 7.78
C VAL A 341 1.88 -17.95 8.46
N ASP A 342 2.01 -18.66 9.57
CA ASP A 342 0.86 -19.03 10.42
C ASP A 342 0.45 -17.81 11.26
N SER A 343 -0.39 -16.99 10.65
CA SER A 343 -0.90 -15.73 11.18
C SER A 343 -2.35 -15.85 11.62
N SER A 344 -2.81 -14.90 12.44
CA SER A 344 -4.19 -14.84 12.92
C SER A 344 -4.89 -13.53 12.54
N SER A 345 -4.16 -12.53 12.03
CA SER A 345 -4.70 -11.21 11.70
C SER A 345 -5.15 -11.06 10.25
N GLY A 346 -5.06 -12.13 9.44
CA GLY A 346 -5.48 -12.11 8.03
C GLY A 346 -4.52 -11.27 7.18
N HIS A 347 -5.08 -10.48 6.27
CA HIS A 347 -4.31 -9.63 5.35
C HIS A 347 -3.40 -8.63 6.09
N ASP A 348 -3.88 -8.01 7.18
CA ASP A 348 -3.12 -7.02 7.94
C ASP A 348 -1.96 -7.63 8.77
N SER A 349 -1.75 -8.96 8.73
CA SER A 349 -0.66 -9.63 9.47
C SER A 349 0.72 -9.05 9.14
N PHE A 350 0.96 -8.60 7.91
CA PHE A 350 2.23 -7.95 7.55
C PHE A 350 2.45 -6.61 8.28
N LEU A 351 1.40 -5.99 8.81
CA LEU A 351 1.47 -4.75 9.59
C LEU A 351 1.61 -5.00 11.10
N VAL A 352 0.95 -6.04 11.62
CA VAL A 352 0.73 -6.18 13.06
C VAL A 352 1.47 -7.37 13.69
N GLU A 353 1.78 -8.42 12.93
CA GLU A 353 2.43 -9.66 13.39
C GLU A 353 3.86 -9.80 12.85
N VAL A 354 4.63 -8.72 12.90
CA VAL A 354 5.99 -8.62 12.33
C VAL A 354 6.91 -9.71 12.85
N GLU A 355 6.81 -10.05 14.14
CA GLU A 355 7.62 -11.06 14.81
C GLU A 355 7.48 -12.48 14.22
N LYS A 356 6.38 -12.73 13.46
CA LYS A 356 6.15 -14.05 12.84
C LYS A 356 6.89 -14.25 11.52
N PHE A 357 7.37 -13.17 10.91
CA PHE A 357 8.04 -13.26 9.61
C PHE A 357 9.37 -12.49 9.52
N GLU A 358 9.73 -11.71 10.52
CA GLU A 358 10.94 -10.88 10.50
C GLU A 358 12.23 -11.69 10.24
N GLU A 359 12.31 -12.95 10.70
CA GLU A 359 13.46 -13.83 10.46
C GLU A 359 13.72 -14.08 8.97
N HIS A 360 12.66 -14.03 8.13
CA HIS A 360 12.79 -14.21 6.68
C HIS A 360 13.38 -12.99 5.95
N ILE A 361 13.60 -11.89 6.69
CA ILE A 361 14.06 -10.61 6.16
C ILE A 361 15.39 -10.18 6.79
N LYS A 362 15.74 -10.69 7.98
CA LYS A 362 16.97 -10.32 8.68
C LYS A 362 18.27 -10.66 7.94
N ASP A 363 18.23 -11.64 7.05
CA ASP A 363 19.41 -12.16 6.32
C ASP A 363 19.56 -11.60 4.90
N ILE A 364 18.91 -10.49 4.60
CA ILE A 364 18.89 -9.85 3.27
C ILE A 364 20.01 -8.83 3.13
#